data_b9cea4a82b97e6129d13712ee62e38e0
#
_entry.id   b9cea4a82b97e6129d13712ee62e38e0
#
_cell.length_a   1.000
_cell.length_b   1.000
_cell.length_c   1.000
_cell.angle_alpha   90.00
_cell.angle_beta   90.00
_cell.angle_gamma   90.00
#
_symmetry.space_group_name_H-M   'P 1'
#
loop_
_entity.id
_entity.type
_entity.pdbx_description
1 polymer ?
#
loop_
_entity_poly.entity_id
_entity_poly.type
_entity_poly.pdbx_seq_one_letter_code
_entity_poly.pdbx_strand_id
1 'polypeptide(L)'
;MNKKANEQYKSNERVILDVFTRLLEEKDLRKITVKEICEDAHINRSTFYNHFEDVYGVLEKMWIIHEENMKYIFRQSHSSSKKENLRMILEYIKDNELFYRVSFHSPIFSKISSGFEIVFISHEISGTCLKEKYEMEFMKQGFLMTISYWLDNDCNLSVDDLLDVIDT
;
A
#
# COMPACT_ATOMS: atom_id res chain seq x y z
N MET A 1 8.19 -30.81 1.80
CA MET A 1 8.22 -29.75 0.76
C MET A 1 9.67 -29.50 0.35
N ASN A 2 10.00 -29.48 -0.94
CA ASN A 2 11.38 -29.39 -1.41
C ASN A 2 11.92 -27.97 -1.19
N LYS A 3 12.93 -27.80 -0.29
CA LYS A 3 13.51 -26.50 0.10
C LYS A 3 13.97 -25.68 -1.13
N LYS A 4 14.60 -26.34 -2.10
CA LYS A 4 15.08 -25.70 -3.33
C LYS A 4 13.94 -25.15 -4.21
N ALA A 5 12.82 -25.87 -4.31
CA ALA A 5 11.66 -25.40 -5.07
C ALA A 5 11.01 -24.16 -4.41
N ASN A 6 10.98 -24.11 -3.07
CA ASN A 6 10.48 -22.96 -2.33
C ASN A 6 11.40 -21.72 -2.44
N GLU A 7 12.71 -21.93 -2.44
CA GLU A 7 13.69 -20.86 -2.66
C GLU A 7 13.56 -20.28 -4.10
N GLN A 8 13.40 -21.13 -5.10
CA GLN A 8 13.19 -20.69 -6.50
C GLN A 8 11.86 -19.94 -6.64
N TYR A 9 10.80 -20.42 -6.00
CA TYR A 9 9.50 -19.74 -5.99
C TYR A 9 9.64 -18.31 -5.44
N LYS A 10 10.22 -18.16 -4.26
CA LYS A 10 10.44 -16.83 -3.63
C LYS A 10 11.34 -15.92 -4.47
N SER A 11 12.35 -16.49 -5.13
CA SER A 11 13.23 -15.73 -6.01
C SER A 11 12.49 -15.19 -7.23
N ASN A 12 11.63 -15.98 -7.86
CA ASN A 12 10.83 -15.55 -9.00
C ASN A 12 9.81 -14.46 -8.58
N GLU A 13 9.13 -14.64 -7.44
CA GLU A 13 8.20 -13.63 -6.90
C GLU A 13 8.91 -12.29 -6.72
N ARG A 14 10.10 -12.29 -6.11
CA ARG A 14 10.88 -11.07 -5.89
C ARG A 14 11.25 -10.38 -7.21
N VAL A 15 11.76 -11.13 -8.18
CA VAL A 15 12.14 -10.56 -9.49
C VAL A 15 10.93 -9.96 -10.20
N ILE A 16 9.75 -10.59 -10.12
CA ILE A 16 8.51 -10.03 -10.67
C ILE A 16 8.17 -8.69 -10.01
N LEU A 17 8.25 -8.61 -8.68
CA LEU A 17 7.96 -7.39 -7.92
C LEU A 17 8.96 -6.27 -8.26
N ASP A 18 10.26 -6.58 -8.35
CA ASP A 18 11.32 -5.62 -8.67
C ASP A 18 11.12 -5.05 -10.10
N VAL A 19 10.83 -5.91 -11.08
CA VAL A 19 10.53 -5.50 -12.46
C VAL A 19 9.27 -4.66 -12.53
N PHE A 20 8.21 -5.06 -11.83
CA PHE A 20 6.96 -4.33 -11.82
C PHE A 20 7.12 -2.93 -11.22
N THR A 21 7.87 -2.79 -10.11
CA THR A 21 8.19 -1.49 -9.51
C THR A 21 8.87 -0.56 -10.52
N ARG A 22 9.90 -1.05 -11.20
CA ARG A 22 10.60 -0.29 -12.24
C ARG A 22 9.67 0.11 -13.40
N LEU A 23 8.81 -0.78 -13.85
CA LEU A 23 7.84 -0.46 -14.92
C LEU A 23 6.82 0.60 -14.49
N LEU A 24 6.44 0.65 -13.21
CA LEU A 24 5.58 1.71 -12.66
C LEU A 24 6.27 3.09 -12.67
N GLU A 25 7.60 3.15 -12.55
CA GLU A 25 8.37 4.40 -12.68
C GLU A 25 8.39 4.92 -14.14
N GLU A 26 8.30 4.00 -15.11
CA GLU A 26 8.43 4.32 -16.52
C GLU A 26 7.08 4.63 -17.21
N LYS A 27 5.97 4.06 -16.72
CA LYS A 27 4.66 4.16 -17.39
C LYS A 27 3.47 3.92 -16.48
N ASP A 28 2.30 4.36 -16.96
CA ASP A 28 1.00 4.12 -16.32
C ASP A 28 0.73 2.61 -16.13
N LEU A 29 0.19 2.23 -14.96
CA LEU A 29 -0.19 0.86 -14.60
C LEU A 29 -1.00 0.15 -15.70
N ARG A 30 -1.94 0.87 -16.32
CA ARG A 30 -2.82 0.33 -17.36
C ARG A 30 -2.09 -0.07 -18.66
N LYS A 31 -0.86 0.38 -18.84
CA LYS A 31 0.00 0.06 -19.98
C LYS A 31 0.99 -1.07 -19.68
N ILE A 32 1.13 -1.47 -18.42
CA ILE A 32 1.99 -2.58 -18.03
C ILE A 32 1.31 -3.90 -18.39
N THR A 33 2.05 -4.80 -19.02
CA THR A 33 1.55 -6.11 -19.47
C THR A 33 2.34 -7.26 -18.82
N VAL A 34 1.66 -8.40 -18.63
CA VAL A 34 2.32 -9.64 -18.18
C VAL A 34 3.46 -10.03 -19.13
N LYS A 35 3.33 -9.74 -20.43
CA LYS A 35 4.38 -10.03 -21.41
C LYS A 35 5.67 -9.28 -21.08
N GLU A 36 5.60 -7.98 -20.86
CA GLU A 36 6.75 -7.13 -20.51
C GLU A 36 7.39 -7.56 -19.21
N ILE A 37 6.56 -7.81 -18.17
CA ILE A 37 7.07 -8.31 -16.88
C ILE A 37 7.85 -9.62 -17.08
N CYS A 38 7.32 -10.55 -17.87
CA CYS A 38 8.01 -11.83 -18.13
C CYS A 38 9.32 -11.66 -18.93
N GLU A 39 9.33 -10.78 -19.93
CA GLU A 39 10.51 -10.49 -20.75
C GLU A 39 11.62 -9.88 -19.89
N ASP A 40 11.30 -8.88 -19.09
CA ASP A 40 12.26 -8.17 -18.24
C ASP A 40 12.71 -9.00 -17.03
N ALA A 41 11.83 -9.82 -16.47
CA ALA A 41 12.16 -10.76 -15.40
C ALA A 41 12.87 -12.02 -15.87
N HIS A 42 13.03 -12.22 -17.19
CA HIS A 42 13.59 -13.43 -17.82
C HIS A 42 12.89 -14.72 -17.35
N ILE A 43 11.57 -14.68 -17.24
CA ILE A 43 10.73 -15.83 -16.89
C ILE A 43 9.72 -16.13 -17.99
N ASN A 44 9.19 -17.35 -18.01
CA ASN A 44 8.08 -17.67 -18.89
C ASN A 44 6.72 -17.28 -18.24
N ARG A 45 5.67 -17.16 -19.08
CA ARG A 45 4.32 -16.80 -18.62
C ARG A 45 3.74 -17.81 -17.62
N SER A 46 4.05 -19.10 -17.77
CA SER A 46 3.56 -20.09 -16.80
C SER A 46 4.16 -19.88 -15.42
N THR A 47 5.43 -19.46 -15.34
CA THR A 47 6.06 -19.06 -14.09
C THR A 47 5.35 -17.85 -13.47
N PHE A 48 5.04 -16.83 -14.26
CA PHE A 48 4.27 -15.67 -13.79
C PHE A 48 2.91 -16.10 -13.22
N TYR A 49 2.13 -16.88 -13.97
CA TYR A 49 0.78 -17.31 -13.56
C TYR A 49 0.78 -18.31 -12.39
N ASN A 50 1.92 -18.89 -12.02
CA ASN A 50 2.06 -19.61 -10.75
C ASN A 50 2.11 -18.70 -9.52
N HIS A 51 2.39 -17.40 -9.71
CA HIS A 51 2.49 -16.41 -8.63
C HIS A 51 1.33 -15.44 -8.61
N PHE A 52 0.90 -14.96 -9.78
CA PHE A 52 -0.06 -13.88 -9.92
C PHE A 52 -1.06 -14.17 -11.04
N GLU A 53 -2.32 -13.81 -10.83
CA GLU A 53 -3.37 -13.97 -11.82
C GLU A 53 -3.21 -12.96 -12.97
N ASP A 54 -2.84 -11.73 -12.64
CA ASP A 54 -2.61 -10.63 -13.57
C ASP A 54 -1.69 -9.56 -12.97
N VAL A 55 -1.58 -8.43 -13.65
CA VAL A 55 -0.78 -7.26 -13.21
C VAL A 55 -1.33 -6.66 -11.90
N TYR A 56 -2.63 -6.69 -11.68
CA TYR A 56 -3.24 -6.18 -10.46
C TYR A 56 -2.96 -7.09 -9.27
N GLY A 57 -2.83 -8.40 -9.47
CA GLY A 57 -2.37 -9.35 -8.44
C GLY A 57 -0.95 -9.05 -7.96
N VAL A 58 -0.08 -8.51 -8.83
CA VAL A 58 1.25 -8.03 -8.41
C VAL A 58 1.12 -6.81 -7.51
N LEU A 59 0.26 -5.86 -7.87
CA LEU A 59 0.00 -4.65 -7.07
C LEU A 59 -0.63 -5.01 -5.71
N GLU A 60 -1.57 -5.97 -5.66
CA GLU A 60 -2.16 -6.48 -4.41
C GLU A 60 -1.07 -7.08 -3.50
N LYS A 61 -0.13 -7.83 -4.06
CA LYS A 61 0.99 -8.38 -3.29
C LYS A 61 1.91 -7.30 -2.74
N MET A 62 2.21 -6.28 -3.52
CA MET A 62 2.99 -5.13 -3.05
C MET A 62 2.25 -4.43 -1.90
N TRP A 63 0.93 -4.28 -1.99
CA TRP A 63 0.13 -3.70 -0.92
C TRP A 63 0.28 -4.47 0.39
N ILE A 64 0.19 -5.81 0.34
CA ILE A 64 0.39 -6.66 1.52
C ILE A 64 1.79 -6.42 2.13
N ILE A 65 2.82 -6.31 1.30
CA ILE A 65 4.19 -6.03 1.77
C ILE A 65 4.27 -4.65 2.46
N HIS A 66 3.68 -3.62 1.86
CA HIS A 66 3.65 -2.28 2.45
C HIS A 66 2.84 -2.25 3.76
N GLU A 67 1.74 -2.97 3.84
CA GLU A 67 0.95 -3.11 5.07
C GLU A 67 1.76 -3.80 6.19
N GLU A 68 2.49 -4.88 5.87
CA GLU A 68 3.37 -5.56 6.82
C GLU A 68 4.51 -4.67 7.29
N ASN A 69 5.11 -3.89 6.39
CA ASN A 69 6.14 -2.91 6.74
C ASN A 69 5.59 -1.82 7.66
N MET A 70 4.42 -1.27 7.38
CA MET A 70 3.76 -0.33 8.28
C MET A 70 3.51 -0.94 9.67
N LYS A 71 2.95 -2.14 9.72
CA LYS A 71 2.74 -2.87 10.99
C LYS A 71 4.06 -3.07 11.76
N TYR A 72 5.15 -3.35 11.05
CA TYR A 72 6.47 -3.49 11.64
C TYR A 72 6.96 -2.16 12.23
N ILE A 73 6.88 -1.05 11.48
CA ILE A 73 7.25 0.29 11.93
C ILE A 73 6.49 0.65 13.21
N PHE A 74 5.17 0.43 13.23
CA PHE A 74 4.36 0.67 14.43
C PHE A 74 4.80 -0.12 15.66
N ARG A 75 5.12 -1.39 15.48
CA ARG A 75 5.59 -2.23 16.60
C ARG A 75 6.92 -1.77 17.16
N GLN A 76 7.76 -1.13 16.36
CA GLN A 76 9.07 -0.63 16.76
C GLN A 76 9.00 0.75 17.42
N SER A 77 8.00 1.56 17.11
CA SER A 77 7.93 2.96 17.49
C SER A 77 7.80 3.21 18.99
N HIS A 78 7.34 2.24 19.78
CA HIS A 78 7.07 2.38 21.21
C HIS A 78 6.28 3.65 21.58
N SER A 79 5.78 4.40 20.60
CA SER A 79 5.06 5.64 20.80
C SER A 79 3.58 5.35 21.07
N SER A 80 3.07 5.93 22.17
CA SER A 80 1.62 5.95 22.48
C SER A 80 0.91 7.20 21.91
N SER A 81 1.67 8.11 21.27
CA SER A 81 1.11 9.34 20.70
C SER A 81 0.46 9.06 19.33
N LYS A 82 -0.84 9.38 19.22
CA LYS A 82 -1.58 9.30 17.94
C LYS A 82 -0.90 10.14 16.86
N LYS A 83 -0.49 11.37 17.19
CA LYS A 83 0.15 12.30 16.26
C LYS A 83 1.47 11.73 15.71
N GLU A 84 2.28 11.10 16.56
CA GLU A 84 3.53 10.48 16.15
C GLU A 84 3.30 9.26 15.26
N ASN A 85 2.31 8.43 15.58
CA ASN A 85 1.93 7.30 14.75
C ASN A 85 1.46 7.74 13.36
N LEU A 86 0.63 8.79 13.29
CA LEU A 86 0.19 9.38 12.02
C LEU A 86 1.36 9.96 11.23
N ARG A 87 2.30 10.64 11.90
CA ARG A 87 3.52 11.14 11.26
C ARG A 87 4.28 10.03 10.56
N MET A 88 4.55 8.95 11.26
CA MET A 88 5.30 7.82 10.68
C MET A 88 4.59 7.20 9.48
N ILE A 89 3.25 7.13 9.50
CA ILE A 89 2.46 6.67 8.35
C ILE A 89 2.63 7.61 7.18
N LEU A 90 2.48 8.91 7.39
CA LEU A 90 2.57 9.91 6.31
C LEU A 90 3.98 9.96 5.72
N GLU A 91 5.03 9.87 6.56
CA GLU A 91 6.41 9.76 6.10
C GLU A 91 6.61 8.52 5.25
N TYR A 92 6.14 7.36 5.73
CA TYR A 92 6.23 6.10 4.97
C TYR A 92 5.47 6.17 3.62
N ILE A 93 4.28 6.77 3.61
CA ILE A 93 3.51 6.97 2.37
C ILE A 93 4.26 7.89 1.42
N LYS A 94 4.85 8.97 1.91
CA LYS A 94 5.64 9.92 1.13
C LYS A 94 6.89 9.26 0.53
N ASP A 95 7.61 8.48 1.31
CA ASP A 95 8.80 7.75 0.84
C ASP A 95 8.45 6.69 -0.23
N ASN A 96 7.18 6.30 -0.31
CA ASN A 96 6.66 5.34 -1.29
C ASN A 96 5.54 5.95 -2.15
N GLU A 97 5.63 7.26 -2.46
CA GLU A 97 4.52 8.02 -3.05
C GLU A 97 4.00 7.43 -4.36
N LEU A 98 4.88 6.99 -5.26
CA LEU A 98 4.48 6.41 -6.54
C LEU A 98 3.58 5.19 -6.36
N PHE A 99 3.98 4.28 -5.47
CA PHE A 99 3.21 3.08 -5.17
C PHE A 99 1.82 3.42 -4.63
N TYR A 100 1.73 4.34 -3.66
CA TYR A 100 0.45 4.74 -3.08
C TYR A 100 -0.41 5.51 -4.06
N ARG A 101 0.15 6.44 -4.83
CA ARG A 101 -0.56 7.18 -5.89
C ARG A 101 -1.20 6.22 -6.90
N VAL A 102 -0.42 5.26 -7.41
CA VAL A 102 -0.93 4.24 -8.35
C VAL A 102 -2.00 3.37 -7.70
N SER A 103 -1.80 2.96 -6.45
CA SER A 103 -2.74 2.11 -5.72
C SER A 103 -4.09 2.79 -5.49
N PHE A 104 -4.09 4.07 -5.09
CA PHE A 104 -5.31 4.86 -4.86
C PHE A 104 -6.17 5.01 -6.13
N HIS A 105 -5.53 5.08 -7.31
CA HIS A 105 -6.22 5.21 -8.59
C HIS A 105 -6.48 3.87 -9.30
N SER A 106 -6.13 2.77 -8.66
CA SER A 106 -6.29 1.44 -9.24
C SER A 106 -7.69 0.85 -8.97
N PRO A 107 -8.19 -0.06 -9.82
CA PRO A 107 -9.46 -0.77 -9.58
C PRO A 107 -9.48 -1.60 -8.30
N ILE A 108 -8.31 -1.96 -7.76
CA ILE A 108 -8.21 -2.76 -6.54
C ILE A 108 -8.31 -1.92 -5.26
N PHE A 109 -8.37 -0.59 -5.37
CA PHE A 109 -8.36 0.30 -4.19
C PHE A 109 -9.44 -0.06 -3.17
N SER A 110 -10.64 -0.39 -3.62
CA SER A 110 -11.74 -0.81 -2.74
C SER A 110 -11.42 -2.07 -1.92
N LYS A 111 -10.59 -2.97 -2.45
CA LYS A 111 -10.15 -4.18 -1.73
C LYS A 111 -9.06 -3.85 -0.71
N ILE A 112 -8.12 -2.95 -1.08
CA ILE A 112 -6.94 -2.66 -0.28
C ILE A 112 -7.18 -1.59 0.79
N SER A 113 -8.19 -0.75 0.64
CA SER A 113 -8.53 0.32 1.60
C SER A 113 -8.92 -0.19 2.99
N SER A 114 -9.33 -1.45 3.12
CA SER A 114 -9.58 -2.10 4.41
C SER A 114 -8.31 -2.23 5.27
N GLY A 115 -7.13 -2.33 4.65
CA GLY A 115 -5.84 -2.41 5.37
C GLY A 115 -5.50 -1.15 6.16
N PHE A 116 -6.07 0.00 5.82
CA PHE A 116 -5.92 1.23 6.59
C PHE A 116 -6.68 1.25 7.93
N GLU A 117 -7.47 0.24 8.23
CA GLU A 117 -8.14 0.13 9.54
C GLU A 117 -7.15 0.20 10.72
N ILE A 118 -5.91 -0.26 10.53
CA ILE A 118 -4.87 -0.24 11.58
C ILE A 118 -4.61 1.17 12.11
N VAL A 119 -4.70 2.18 11.26
CA VAL A 119 -4.49 3.59 11.63
C VAL A 119 -5.56 4.07 12.61
N PHE A 120 -6.76 3.51 12.51
CA PHE A 120 -7.95 3.94 13.26
C PHE A 120 -8.30 3.03 14.44
N ILE A 121 -7.85 1.75 14.41
CA ILE A 121 -8.13 0.77 15.48
C ILE A 121 -7.35 1.05 16.78
N SER A 122 -6.25 1.80 16.72
CA SER A 122 -5.49 2.18 17.92
C SER A 122 -6.23 3.14 18.86
N HIS A 123 -7.45 3.53 18.53
CA HIS A 123 -8.34 4.26 19.43
C HIS A 123 -9.55 3.41 19.80
N GLU A 124 -9.79 3.31 21.09
CA GLU A 124 -10.87 2.75 21.89
C GLU A 124 -12.33 3.03 21.41
N ILE A 125 -12.55 3.08 20.10
CA ILE A 125 -13.88 3.05 19.54
C ILE A 125 -14.25 1.56 19.45
N SER A 126 -14.70 1.04 20.57
CA SER A 126 -15.39 -0.26 20.58
C SER A 126 -16.71 -0.09 19.83
N GLY A 127 -16.68 0.04 18.51
CA GLY A 127 -17.82 0.34 17.62
C GLY A 127 -19.08 -0.49 17.84
N THR A 128 -19.64 -0.37 19.04
CA THR A 128 -20.85 -1.06 19.51
C THR A 128 -22.09 -0.31 19.06
N CYS A 129 -21.98 1.02 18.88
CA CYS A 129 -23.07 1.88 18.44
C CYS A 129 -23.04 2.14 16.93
N LEU A 130 -24.20 2.14 16.30
CA LEU A 130 -24.32 2.40 14.85
C LEU A 130 -23.75 3.79 14.46
N LYS A 131 -23.93 4.81 15.30
CA LYS A 131 -23.40 6.15 15.09
C LYS A 131 -21.88 6.14 15.01
N GLU A 132 -21.20 5.47 15.94
CA GLU A 132 -19.74 5.34 15.96
C GLU A 132 -19.18 4.69 14.68
N LYS A 133 -19.90 3.72 14.11
CA LYS A 133 -19.52 3.10 12.84
C LYS A 133 -19.56 4.09 11.68
N TYR A 134 -20.58 4.96 11.61
CA TYR A 134 -20.64 6.00 10.59
C TYR A 134 -19.57 7.07 10.78
N GLU A 135 -19.29 7.48 12.02
CA GLU A 135 -18.23 8.43 12.35
C GLU A 135 -16.86 7.88 11.94
N MET A 136 -16.60 6.61 12.25
CA MET A 136 -15.34 5.95 11.89
C MET A 136 -15.17 5.82 10.36
N GLU A 137 -16.25 5.45 9.64
CA GLU A 137 -16.19 5.37 8.16
C GLU A 137 -16.00 6.76 7.54
N PHE A 138 -16.63 7.79 8.06
CA PHE A 138 -16.44 9.17 7.62
C PHE A 138 -14.99 9.64 7.81
N MET A 139 -14.43 9.41 9.00
CA MET A 139 -13.02 9.75 9.27
C MET A 139 -12.05 8.98 8.37
N LYS A 140 -12.27 7.69 8.19
CA LYS A 140 -11.47 6.83 7.30
C LYS A 140 -11.49 7.35 5.87
N GLN A 141 -12.68 7.62 5.31
CA GLN A 141 -12.81 8.13 3.95
C GLN A 141 -12.19 9.52 3.79
N GLY A 142 -12.39 10.40 4.77
CA GLY A 142 -11.78 11.73 4.81
C GLY A 142 -10.24 11.63 4.77
N PHE A 143 -9.68 10.78 5.63
CA PHE A 143 -8.24 10.53 5.68
C PHE A 143 -7.69 9.99 4.34
N LEU A 144 -8.32 8.95 3.80
CA LEU A 144 -7.88 8.33 2.53
C LEU A 144 -7.95 9.34 1.37
N MET A 145 -9.01 10.12 1.29
CA MET A 145 -9.16 11.13 0.23
C MET A 145 -8.18 12.29 0.39
N THR A 146 -7.88 12.71 1.62
CA THR A 146 -6.87 13.74 1.90
C THR A 146 -5.49 13.27 1.48
N ILE A 147 -5.12 12.02 1.78
CA ILE A 147 -3.84 11.43 1.33
C ILE A 147 -3.80 11.33 -0.20
N SER A 148 -4.86 10.84 -0.84
CA SER A 148 -4.91 10.77 -2.30
C SER A 148 -4.69 12.14 -2.93
N TYR A 149 -5.39 13.16 -2.43
CA TYR A 149 -5.23 14.53 -2.89
C TYR A 149 -3.81 15.08 -2.69
N TRP A 150 -3.19 14.79 -1.55
CA TRP A 150 -1.82 15.18 -1.25
C TRP A 150 -0.81 14.54 -2.21
N LEU A 151 -0.95 13.23 -2.47
CA LEU A 151 -0.13 12.49 -3.44
C LEU A 151 -0.32 13.03 -4.86
N ASP A 152 -1.54 13.37 -5.26
CA ASP A 152 -1.86 13.92 -6.58
C ASP A 152 -1.31 15.32 -6.80
N ASN A 153 -0.95 16.01 -5.73
CA ASN A 153 -0.29 17.32 -5.73
C ASN A 153 1.20 17.22 -5.35
N ASP A 154 1.85 16.09 -5.66
CA ASP A 154 3.29 15.87 -5.47
C ASP A 154 3.76 16.14 -4.02
N CYS A 155 2.94 15.75 -3.05
CA CYS A 155 3.20 15.94 -1.61
C CYS A 155 3.59 17.38 -1.27
N ASN A 156 2.88 18.36 -1.85
CA ASN A 156 3.18 19.79 -1.77
C ASN A 156 3.07 20.43 -0.38
N LEU A 157 2.42 19.77 0.57
CA LEU A 157 2.48 20.10 2.00
C LEU A 157 3.57 19.28 2.69
N SER A 158 4.19 19.86 3.71
CA SER A 158 5.02 19.05 4.62
C SER A 158 4.17 18.06 5.38
N VAL A 159 4.80 17.00 5.91
CA VAL A 159 4.10 16.03 6.76
C VAL A 159 3.51 16.71 8.00
N ASP A 160 4.22 17.69 8.56
CA ASP A 160 3.74 18.45 9.72
C ASP A 160 2.49 19.29 9.42
N ASP A 161 2.50 20.00 8.30
CA ASP A 161 1.34 20.80 7.87
C ASP A 161 0.14 19.90 7.55
N LEU A 162 0.38 18.74 6.93
CA LEU A 162 -0.69 17.78 6.64
C LEU A 162 -1.26 17.15 7.92
N LEU A 163 -0.41 16.89 8.92
CA LEU A 163 -0.86 16.43 10.25
C LEU A 163 -1.78 17.43 10.91
N ASP A 164 -1.46 18.71 10.83
CA ASP A 164 -2.30 19.75 11.42
C ASP A 164 -3.68 19.87 10.72
N VAL A 165 -3.76 19.50 9.44
CA VAL A 165 -5.05 19.38 8.71
C VAL A 165 -5.85 18.15 9.17
N ILE A 166 -5.19 17.03 9.43
CA ILE A 166 -5.84 15.75 9.75
C ILE A 166 -6.24 15.65 11.22
N ASP A 167 -5.50 16.31 12.13
CA ASP A 167 -5.70 16.23 13.58
C ASP A 167 -6.71 17.31 14.08
N THR A 168 -7.39 18.00 13.16
CA THR A 168 -8.44 18.98 13.46
C THR A 168 -9.76 18.27 13.72
#